data_0fe32f64f3c7a807a304c891a22a4610
#
_entry.id   0fe32f64f3c7a807a304c891a22a4610
#
_cell.length_a   1.000
_cell.length_b   1.000
_cell.length_c   1.000
_cell.angle_alpha   90.00
_cell.angle_beta   90.00
_cell.angle_gamma   90.00
#
_symmetry.space_group_name_H-M   'P 1'
#
loop_
_entity.id
_entity.type
_entity.pdbx_description
1 polymer ?
#
loop_
_entity_poly.entity_id
_entity_poly.type
_entity_poly.pdbx_seq_one_letter_code
_entity_poly.pdbx_strand_id
1 'polypeptide(L)'
;MGDKIIIHQIFGLLGDTKMNDMFSENSEKYKEFCNSNGYQYILWSPEMCDNLIEEYLDYKELYYSVRYPIMKVDIIRFIILHKYGGLYADLDTIPLIKKLKSSTFIVAEKSRSKRKQYELEIIQSIKGHPYLLEFLDYVKSQIEEKDKIQVYVKWKMRYVFQTTGPYSLTRFLSTQEDFDTYNINAPETADNSLNLKGNEDF
;
A
#
# COMPACT_ATOMS: atom_id res chain seq x y z
N MET A 1 -9.80 25.51 7.53
CA MET A 1 -10.41 24.38 6.80
C MET A 1 -9.46 23.22 6.97
N GLY A 2 -9.86 22.10 7.59
CA GLY A 2 -9.01 20.91 7.67
C GLY A 2 -8.77 20.34 6.28
N ASP A 3 -7.58 19.81 6.03
CA ASP A 3 -7.25 19.14 4.77
C ASP A 3 -8.24 17.98 4.54
N LYS A 4 -8.76 17.89 3.30
CA LYS A 4 -9.66 16.78 2.94
C LYS A 4 -8.85 15.47 2.93
N ILE A 5 -9.44 14.42 3.50
CA ILE A 5 -8.89 13.07 3.40
C ILE A 5 -8.89 12.64 1.92
N ILE A 6 -7.80 12.04 1.48
CA ILE A 6 -7.62 11.61 0.09
C ILE A 6 -7.54 10.07 0.06
N ILE A 7 -8.24 9.46 -0.89
CA ILE A 7 -8.12 8.04 -1.22
C ILE A 7 -7.27 7.93 -2.48
N HIS A 8 -6.23 7.11 -2.42
CA HIS A 8 -5.24 6.94 -3.47
C HIS A 8 -5.30 5.52 -4.04
N GLN A 9 -5.36 5.39 -5.34
CA GLN A 9 -5.13 4.15 -6.08
C GLN A 9 -4.09 4.41 -7.18
N ILE A 10 -3.38 3.37 -7.63
CA ILE A 10 -2.35 3.46 -8.68
C ILE A 10 -2.75 2.56 -9.84
N PHE A 11 -2.60 3.05 -11.09
CA PHE A 11 -2.80 2.26 -12.29
C PHE A 11 -1.73 2.54 -13.34
N GLY A 12 -1.32 1.51 -14.08
CA GLY A 12 -0.44 1.61 -15.25
C GLY A 12 1.06 1.41 -14.97
N LEU A 13 1.51 1.43 -13.69
CA LEU A 13 2.93 1.22 -13.36
C LEU A 13 3.45 -0.19 -13.71
N LEU A 14 2.56 -1.17 -13.87
CA LEU A 14 2.91 -2.53 -14.27
C LEU A 14 2.94 -2.72 -15.80
N GLY A 15 2.66 -1.66 -16.57
CA GLY A 15 2.64 -1.65 -18.01
C GLY A 15 1.24 -1.79 -18.63
N ASP A 16 0.20 -1.94 -17.81
CA ASP A 16 -1.17 -1.99 -18.29
C ASP A 16 -1.62 -0.62 -18.80
N THR A 17 -2.18 -0.60 -20.01
CA THR A 17 -2.71 0.62 -20.64
C THR A 17 -4.23 0.75 -20.53
N LYS A 18 -4.92 -0.34 -20.19
CA LYS A 18 -6.38 -0.40 -20.01
C LYS A 18 -6.71 -1.13 -18.74
N MET A 19 -7.53 -0.51 -17.91
CA MET A 19 -8.07 -1.11 -16.70
C MET A 19 -9.07 -2.23 -17.07
N ASN A 20 -8.99 -3.38 -16.40
CA ASN A 20 -9.97 -4.44 -16.54
C ASN A 20 -11.28 -4.05 -15.83
N ASP A 21 -12.36 -4.80 -16.09
CA ASP A 21 -13.70 -4.49 -15.58
C ASP A 21 -13.74 -4.50 -14.04
N MET A 22 -13.10 -5.48 -13.40
CA MET A 22 -13.03 -5.58 -11.94
C MET A 22 -12.35 -4.36 -11.31
N PHE A 23 -11.21 -3.92 -11.85
CA PHE A 23 -10.50 -2.73 -11.35
C PHE A 23 -11.33 -1.46 -11.55
N SER A 24 -12.01 -1.36 -12.70
CA SER A 24 -12.91 -0.24 -12.99
C SER A 24 -14.06 -0.19 -12.01
N GLU A 25 -14.74 -1.31 -11.77
CA GLU A 25 -15.85 -1.40 -10.81
C GLU A 25 -15.41 -1.08 -9.38
N ASN A 26 -14.28 -1.61 -8.95
CA ASN A 26 -13.75 -1.34 -7.60
C ASN A 26 -13.36 0.13 -7.44
N SER A 27 -12.75 0.73 -8.46
CA SER A 27 -12.41 2.15 -8.49
C SER A 27 -13.66 3.04 -8.37
N GLU A 28 -14.77 2.69 -9.05
CA GLU A 28 -16.04 3.39 -8.90
C GLU A 28 -16.61 3.28 -7.47
N LYS A 29 -16.53 2.11 -6.83
CA LYS A 29 -16.93 1.95 -5.42
C LYS A 29 -16.13 2.85 -4.48
N TYR A 30 -14.84 3.05 -4.72
CA TYR A 30 -14.03 4.00 -3.95
C TYR A 30 -14.43 5.46 -4.23
N LYS A 31 -14.78 5.82 -5.46
CA LYS A 31 -15.31 7.16 -5.78
C LYS A 31 -16.64 7.43 -5.09
N GLU A 32 -17.56 6.44 -5.08
CA GLU A 32 -18.83 6.51 -4.36
C GLU A 32 -18.60 6.69 -2.84
N PHE A 33 -17.66 5.91 -2.28
CA PHE A 33 -17.25 6.04 -0.88
C PHE A 33 -16.70 7.43 -0.56
N CYS A 34 -15.87 8.00 -1.45
CA CYS A 34 -15.35 9.36 -1.31
C CYS A 34 -16.47 10.40 -1.34
N ASN A 35 -17.39 10.30 -2.31
CA ASN A 35 -18.51 11.22 -2.44
C ASN A 35 -19.41 11.19 -1.18
N SER A 36 -19.70 10.01 -0.66
CA SER A 36 -20.54 9.82 0.52
C SER A 36 -19.93 10.38 1.82
N ASN A 37 -18.60 10.48 1.88
CA ASN A 37 -17.86 10.91 3.06
C ASN A 37 -17.22 12.32 2.93
N GLY A 38 -17.35 12.96 1.77
CA GLY A 38 -16.69 14.25 1.49
C GLY A 38 -15.16 14.13 1.33
N TYR A 39 -14.66 12.92 0.99
CA TYR A 39 -13.25 12.66 0.71
C TYR A 39 -12.92 13.01 -0.74
N GLN A 40 -11.64 13.11 -1.05
CA GLN A 40 -11.14 13.24 -2.41
C GLN A 40 -10.64 11.88 -2.91
N TYR A 41 -10.80 11.59 -4.21
CA TYR A 41 -10.25 10.41 -4.86
C TYR A 41 -9.18 10.81 -5.88
N ILE A 42 -8.04 10.09 -5.88
CA ILE A 42 -6.96 10.26 -6.86
C ILE A 42 -6.55 8.90 -7.40
N LEU A 43 -6.64 8.72 -8.72
CA LEU A 43 -6.03 7.61 -9.45
C LEU A 43 -4.68 8.07 -10.00
N TRP A 44 -3.60 7.51 -9.48
CA TRP A 44 -2.24 7.86 -9.87
C TRP A 44 -1.84 7.17 -11.15
N SER A 45 -1.40 7.95 -12.15
CA SER A 45 -0.77 7.46 -13.38
C SER A 45 0.74 7.27 -13.18
N PRO A 46 1.44 6.54 -14.09
CA PRO A 46 2.90 6.46 -14.07
C PRO A 46 3.59 7.82 -14.07
N GLU A 47 3.12 8.74 -14.92
CA GLU A 47 3.66 10.10 -15.01
C GLU A 47 3.50 10.87 -13.68
N MET A 48 2.36 10.75 -13.01
CA MET A 48 2.15 11.38 -11.70
C MET A 48 3.09 10.79 -10.63
N CYS A 49 3.32 9.47 -10.67
CA CYS A 49 4.24 8.80 -9.76
C CYS A 49 5.70 9.21 -10.03
N ASP A 50 6.11 9.28 -11.29
CA ASP A 50 7.45 9.70 -11.68
C ASP A 50 7.70 11.17 -11.32
N ASN A 51 6.72 12.05 -11.51
CA ASN A 51 6.83 13.45 -11.06
C ASN A 51 6.92 13.57 -9.53
N LEU A 52 6.18 12.74 -8.80
CA LEU A 52 6.22 12.76 -7.34
C LEU A 52 7.56 12.31 -6.78
N ILE A 53 8.15 11.25 -7.32
CA ILE A 53 9.43 10.71 -6.81
C ILE A 53 10.60 11.68 -7.04
N GLU A 54 10.52 12.57 -8.04
CA GLU A 54 11.51 13.62 -8.27
C GLU A 54 11.66 14.58 -7.08
N GLU A 55 10.63 14.71 -6.25
CA GLU A 55 10.66 15.52 -5.02
C GLU A 55 11.32 14.78 -3.83
N TYR A 56 11.58 13.49 -3.95
CA TYR A 56 12.12 12.61 -2.91
C TYR A 56 13.49 12.06 -3.30
N LEU A 57 14.49 12.95 -3.36
CA LEU A 57 15.83 12.65 -3.88
C LEU A 57 16.47 11.43 -3.23
N ASP A 58 16.27 11.24 -1.92
CA ASP A 58 16.83 10.13 -1.15
C ASP A 58 16.24 8.76 -1.55
N TYR A 59 15.07 8.74 -2.21
CA TYR A 59 14.35 7.52 -2.61
C TYR A 59 14.25 7.36 -4.13
N LYS A 60 14.69 8.35 -4.89
CA LYS A 60 14.65 8.35 -6.36
C LYS A 60 15.44 7.18 -6.94
N GLU A 61 16.70 7.02 -6.49
CA GLU A 61 17.54 5.91 -6.94
C GLU A 61 16.90 4.56 -6.59
N LEU A 62 16.39 4.39 -5.37
CA LEU A 62 15.67 3.19 -4.96
C LEU A 62 14.52 2.89 -5.92
N TYR A 63 13.66 3.87 -6.21
CA TYR A 63 12.48 3.70 -7.07
C TYR A 63 12.84 3.28 -8.50
N TYR A 64 13.89 3.86 -9.09
CA TYR A 64 14.27 3.54 -10.47
C TYR A 64 15.14 2.29 -10.61
N SER A 65 15.86 1.89 -9.56
CA SER A 65 16.79 0.75 -9.60
C SER A 65 16.16 -0.60 -9.25
N VAL A 66 14.91 -0.62 -8.74
CA VAL A 66 14.26 -1.88 -8.35
C VAL A 66 14.11 -2.87 -9.51
N ARG A 67 14.33 -4.13 -9.19
CA ARG A 67 14.38 -5.24 -10.15
C ARG A 67 13.07 -5.54 -10.86
N TYR A 68 11.94 -5.35 -10.18
CA TYR A 68 10.61 -5.70 -10.69
C TYR A 68 9.64 -4.52 -10.59
N PRO A 69 8.80 -4.28 -11.62
CA PRO A 69 7.86 -3.14 -11.64
C PRO A 69 6.94 -3.06 -10.43
N ILE A 70 6.49 -4.20 -9.88
CA ILE A 70 5.63 -4.23 -8.68
C ILE A 70 6.29 -3.54 -7.48
N MET A 71 7.62 -3.61 -7.36
CA MET A 71 8.34 -2.96 -6.27
C MET A 71 8.27 -1.43 -6.38
N LYS A 72 8.11 -0.86 -7.58
CA LYS A 72 7.83 0.58 -7.75
C LYS A 72 6.49 0.96 -7.11
N VAL A 73 5.47 0.13 -7.31
CA VAL A 73 4.15 0.31 -6.69
C VAL A 73 4.27 0.25 -5.18
N ASP A 74 5.02 -0.75 -4.66
CA ASP A 74 5.26 -0.90 -3.22
C ASP A 74 5.97 0.31 -2.60
N ILE A 75 6.89 0.94 -3.30
CA ILE A 75 7.62 2.12 -2.83
C ILE A 75 6.77 3.38 -2.91
N ILE A 76 6.16 3.63 -4.08
CA ILE A 76 5.50 4.91 -4.34
C ILE A 76 4.25 5.13 -3.49
N ARG A 77 3.54 4.07 -3.06
CA ARG A 77 2.40 4.18 -2.15
C ARG A 77 2.79 4.81 -0.80
N PHE A 78 3.99 4.53 -0.29
CA PHE A 78 4.51 5.15 0.94
C PHE A 78 4.87 6.62 0.73
N ILE A 79 5.45 6.97 -0.42
CA ILE A 79 5.76 8.35 -0.80
C ILE A 79 4.47 9.18 -0.95
N ILE A 80 3.46 8.63 -1.62
CA ILE A 80 2.14 9.26 -1.76
C ILE A 80 1.55 9.57 -0.38
N LEU A 81 1.50 8.57 0.50
CA LEU A 81 0.96 8.74 1.85
C LEU A 81 1.79 9.69 2.69
N HIS A 82 3.13 9.69 2.55
CA HIS A 82 3.98 10.64 3.26
C HIS A 82 3.67 12.09 2.84
N LYS A 83 3.49 12.32 1.56
CA LYS A 83 3.23 13.68 1.05
C LYS A 83 1.83 14.19 1.35
N TYR A 84 0.83 13.33 1.22
CA TYR A 84 -0.57 13.75 1.22
C TYR A 84 -1.37 13.21 2.41
N GLY A 85 -0.92 12.14 3.05
CA GLY A 85 -1.75 11.39 4.01
C GLY A 85 -2.94 10.70 3.33
N GLY A 86 -3.91 10.25 4.11
CA GLY A 86 -5.13 9.64 3.60
C GLY A 86 -5.07 8.11 3.59
N LEU A 87 -5.75 7.49 2.63
CA LEU A 87 -5.80 6.04 2.44
C LEU A 87 -5.25 5.66 1.06
N TYR A 88 -4.28 4.77 1.03
CA TYR A 88 -3.92 4.00 -0.16
C TYR A 88 -4.69 2.69 -0.19
N ALA A 89 -5.21 2.29 -1.35
CA ALA A 89 -5.88 1.02 -1.56
C ALA A 89 -5.53 0.44 -2.94
N ASP A 90 -5.21 -0.86 -3.00
CA ASP A 90 -5.00 -1.54 -4.28
C ASP A 90 -6.31 -1.64 -5.08
N LEU A 91 -6.24 -1.74 -6.41
CA LEU A 91 -7.41 -1.75 -7.31
C LEU A 91 -8.25 -3.02 -7.20
N ASP A 92 -7.72 -4.09 -6.62
CA ASP A 92 -8.43 -5.35 -6.35
C ASP A 92 -9.18 -5.36 -5.01
N THR A 93 -9.19 -4.23 -4.30
CA THR A 93 -9.89 -4.04 -3.02
C THR A 93 -11.18 -3.23 -3.18
N ILE A 94 -12.08 -3.34 -2.21
CA ILE A 94 -13.32 -2.55 -2.14
C ILE A 94 -13.54 -1.99 -0.73
N PRO A 95 -14.13 -0.77 -0.57
CA PRO A 95 -14.44 -0.21 0.74
C PRO A 95 -15.73 -0.83 1.28
N LEU A 96 -15.64 -1.66 2.33
CA LEU A 96 -16.81 -2.22 3.03
C LEU A 96 -17.13 -1.50 4.34
N ILE A 97 -16.35 -0.50 4.71
CA ILE A 97 -16.58 0.34 5.88
C ILE A 97 -17.40 1.59 5.50
N LYS A 98 -18.18 2.09 6.46
CA LYS A 98 -18.96 3.33 6.26
C LYS A 98 -18.10 4.58 6.31
N LYS A 99 -17.00 4.56 7.08
CA LYS A 99 -16.11 5.71 7.31
C LYS A 99 -14.71 5.23 7.72
N LEU A 100 -13.68 5.99 7.40
CA LEU A 100 -12.30 5.71 7.83
C LEU A 100 -12.16 5.85 9.35
N LYS A 101 -11.27 5.05 9.94
CA LYS A 101 -10.92 5.14 11.36
C LYS A 101 -10.15 6.43 11.65
N SER A 102 -10.30 6.95 12.87
CA SER A 102 -9.46 8.04 13.37
C SER A 102 -8.20 7.44 13.99
N SER A 103 -7.15 7.33 13.22
CA SER A 103 -5.84 6.85 13.67
C SER A 103 -4.75 7.47 12.82
N THR A 104 -3.53 7.52 13.38
CA THR A 104 -2.37 8.14 12.72
C THR A 104 -1.74 7.24 11.68
N PHE A 105 -1.76 5.92 11.91
CA PHE A 105 -1.24 4.91 10.99
C PHE A 105 -2.01 3.59 11.13
N ILE A 106 -2.52 3.06 10.03
CA ILE A 106 -3.27 1.80 9.97
C ILE A 106 -2.79 1.01 8.76
N VAL A 107 -2.63 -0.29 8.93
CA VAL A 107 -2.34 -1.24 7.84
C VAL A 107 -3.36 -2.38 7.80
N ALA A 108 -3.53 -2.99 6.65
CA ALA A 108 -4.30 -4.22 6.54
C ALA A 108 -3.59 -5.37 7.28
N GLU A 109 -4.35 -6.12 8.10
CA GLU A 109 -3.86 -7.31 8.81
C GLU A 109 -4.56 -8.56 8.30
N LYS A 110 -3.78 -9.55 7.88
CA LYS A 110 -4.21 -10.90 7.49
C LYS A 110 -3.80 -11.89 8.57
N SER A 111 -4.78 -12.43 9.28
CA SER A 111 -4.52 -13.48 10.26
C SER A 111 -4.53 -14.85 9.58
N ARG A 112 -3.35 -15.40 9.33
CA ARG A 112 -3.20 -16.79 8.88
C ARG A 112 -2.77 -17.68 10.05
N SER A 113 -3.70 -18.48 10.57
CA SER A 113 -3.48 -19.38 11.71
C SER A 113 -3.10 -18.60 13.00
N LYS A 114 -1.89 -18.73 13.54
CA LYS A 114 -1.42 -18.05 14.76
C LYS A 114 -0.47 -16.88 14.47
N ARG A 115 -0.25 -16.53 13.20
CA ARG A 115 0.69 -15.46 12.80
C ARG A 115 -0.06 -14.29 12.16
N LYS A 116 0.20 -13.11 12.66
CA LYS A 116 -0.22 -11.86 12.03
C LYS A 116 0.68 -11.58 10.83
N GLN A 117 0.10 -11.18 9.72
CA GLN A 117 0.80 -10.68 8.55
C GLN A 117 0.20 -9.33 8.19
N TYR A 118 1.06 -8.34 8.00
CA TYR A 118 0.63 -7.02 7.56
C TYR A 118 0.80 -6.90 6.05
N GLU A 119 -0.25 -6.35 5.40
CA GLU A 119 -0.36 -6.27 3.95
C GLU A 119 -0.26 -4.82 3.47
N LEU A 120 0.26 -4.65 2.26
CA LEU A 120 0.41 -3.33 1.66
C LEU A 120 -0.82 -2.87 0.89
N GLU A 121 -1.77 -3.75 0.65
CA GLU A 121 -2.96 -3.50 -0.18
C GLU A 121 -3.85 -2.39 0.38
N ILE A 122 -3.79 -2.12 1.70
CA ILE A 122 -4.44 -0.98 2.33
C ILE A 122 -3.55 -0.42 3.43
N ILE A 123 -3.26 0.87 3.30
CA ILE A 123 -2.50 1.65 4.28
C ILE A 123 -3.20 2.99 4.45
N GLN A 124 -3.58 3.33 5.68
CA GLN A 124 -4.06 4.66 6.03
C GLN A 124 -2.99 5.37 6.88
N SER A 125 -2.75 6.64 6.61
CA SER A 125 -1.78 7.39 7.39
C SER A 125 -2.10 8.88 7.40
N ILE A 126 -1.69 9.57 8.47
CA ILE A 126 -1.58 11.02 8.44
C ILE A 126 -0.39 11.41 7.55
N LYS A 127 -0.44 12.62 7.00
CA LYS A 127 0.67 13.21 6.25
C LYS A 127 1.94 13.29 7.12
N GLY A 128 3.08 12.87 6.56
CA GLY A 128 4.40 12.94 7.21
C GLY A 128 4.60 11.94 8.33
N HIS A 129 3.79 10.86 8.44
CA HIS A 129 4.01 9.84 9.47
C HIS A 129 5.39 9.18 9.29
N PRO A 130 6.21 9.08 10.36
CA PRO A 130 7.60 8.63 10.27
C PRO A 130 7.74 7.21 9.71
N TYR A 131 6.87 6.27 10.07
CA TYR A 131 6.93 4.89 9.58
C TYR A 131 6.93 4.76 8.05
N LEU A 132 6.41 5.76 7.32
CA LEU A 132 6.36 5.71 5.87
C LEU A 132 7.75 5.77 5.24
N LEU A 133 8.62 6.66 5.71
CA LEU A 133 10.00 6.77 5.22
C LEU A 133 10.94 5.80 5.91
N GLU A 134 10.77 5.56 7.20
CA GLU A 134 11.53 4.54 7.95
C GLU A 134 11.37 3.13 7.33
N PHE A 135 10.16 2.79 6.86
CA PHE A 135 9.97 1.55 6.12
C PHE A 135 10.74 1.55 4.79
N LEU A 136 10.79 2.66 4.07
CA LEU A 136 11.57 2.73 2.81
C LEU A 136 13.08 2.63 3.07
N ASP A 137 13.59 3.17 4.18
CA ASP A 137 14.97 2.96 4.60
C ASP A 137 15.25 1.50 4.97
N TYR A 138 14.29 0.86 5.65
CA TYR A 138 14.34 -0.58 5.89
C TYR A 138 14.33 -1.38 4.58
N VAL A 139 13.50 -1.02 3.59
CA VAL A 139 13.48 -1.64 2.26
C VAL A 139 14.84 -1.55 1.56
N LYS A 140 15.51 -0.38 1.61
CA LYS A 140 16.89 -0.23 1.07
C LYS A 140 17.82 -1.29 1.66
N SER A 141 17.84 -1.41 2.98
CA SER A 141 18.68 -2.40 3.66
C SER A 141 18.35 -3.84 3.30
N GLN A 142 17.07 -4.17 3.11
CA GLN A 142 16.62 -5.51 2.71
C GLN A 142 17.02 -5.84 1.27
N ILE A 143 16.95 -4.88 0.35
CA ILE A 143 17.41 -5.06 -1.04
C ILE A 143 18.92 -5.33 -1.05
N GLU A 144 19.72 -4.51 -0.37
CA GLU A 144 21.17 -4.69 -0.28
C GLU A 144 21.58 -6.05 0.32
N GLU A 145 20.86 -6.51 1.34
CA GLU A 145 21.09 -7.81 1.96
C GLU A 145 20.73 -8.96 1.00
N LYS A 146 19.55 -8.91 0.36
CA LYS A 146 19.04 -10.01 -0.47
C LYS A 146 19.74 -10.11 -1.82
N ASP A 147 20.23 -9.01 -2.38
CA ASP A 147 21.01 -9.01 -3.62
C ASP A 147 22.34 -9.78 -3.49
N LYS A 148 22.88 -9.88 -2.28
CA LYS A 148 24.07 -10.70 -1.98
C LYS A 148 23.77 -12.22 -2.01
N ILE A 149 22.51 -12.61 -2.01
CA ILE A 149 22.09 -14.03 -1.86
C ILE A 149 21.43 -14.52 -3.15
N GLN A 150 22.16 -15.25 -3.99
CA GLN A 150 21.70 -15.72 -5.31
C GLN A 150 20.35 -16.47 -5.32
N VAL A 151 20.00 -17.20 -4.24
CA VAL A 151 18.74 -17.94 -4.15
C VAL A 151 17.54 -16.99 -4.15
N TYR A 152 17.63 -15.84 -3.50
CA TYR A 152 16.54 -14.86 -3.48
C TYR A 152 16.35 -14.21 -4.84
N VAL A 153 17.43 -13.97 -5.57
CA VAL A 153 17.42 -13.34 -6.90
C VAL A 153 16.66 -14.21 -7.93
N LYS A 154 16.71 -15.54 -7.80
CA LYS A 154 16.07 -16.48 -8.75
C LYS A 154 14.55 -16.63 -8.55
N TRP A 155 14.03 -16.26 -7.39
CA TRP A 155 12.62 -16.48 -7.03
C TRP A 155 11.91 -15.13 -6.87
N LYS A 156 11.38 -14.58 -7.98
CA LYS A 156 10.75 -13.26 -8.08
C LYS A 156 9.81 -12.95 -6.90
N MET A 157 8.80 -13.81 -6.68
CA MET A 157 7.81 -13.60 -5.62
C MET A 157 8.47 -13.55 -4.23
N ARG A 158 9.38 -14.48 -3.95
CA ARG A 158 10.09 -14.50 -2.66
C ARG A 158 10.95 -13.26 -2.47
N TYR A 159 11.63 -12.81 -3.52
CA TYR A 159 12.43 -11.59 -3.47
C TYR A 159 11.56 -10.38 -3.15
N VAL A 160 10.49 -10.15 -3.90
CA VAL A 160 9.56 -9.04 -3.68
C VAL A 160 8.99 -9.08 -2.25
N PHE A 161 8.45 -10.22 -1.82
CA PHE A 161 7.86 -10.36 -0.49
C PHE A 161 8.83 -10.08 0.65
N GLN A 162 10.12 -10.41 0.48
CA GLN A 162 11.16 -10.24 1.49
C GLN A 162 11.80 -8.85 1.47
N THR A 163 11.63 -8.05 0.41
CA THR A 163 12.26 -6.74 0.24
C THR A 163 11.26 -5.59 0.36
N THR A 164 10.28 -5.49 -0.54
CA THR A 164 9.28 -4.42 -0.54
C THR A 164 7.90 -4.86 -0.06
N GLY A 165 7.63 -6.16 -0.09
CA GLY A 165 6.31 -6.75 0.10
C GLY A 165 5.94 -7.05 1.56
N PRO A 166 4.88 -7.86 1.76
CA PRO A 166 4.23 -8.02 3.06
C PRO A 166 5.12 -8.65 4.15
N TYR A 167 6.09 -9.50 3.80
CA TYR A 167 6.99 -10.05 4.81
C TYR A 167 7.99 -9.01 5.33
N SER A 168 8.41 -8.07 4.47
CA SER A 168 9.25 -6.95 4.84
C SER A 168 8.48 -6.00 5.77
N LEU A 169 7.25 -5.60 5.38
CA LEU A 169 6.39 -4.77 6.18
C LEU A 169 6.08 -5.40 7.55
N THR A 170 5.75 -6.69 7.57
CA THR A 170 5.46 -7.41 8.82
C THR A 170 6.66 -7.41 9.77
N ARG A 171 7.89 -7.63 9.27
CA ARG A 171 9.08 -7.55 10.11
C ARG A 171 9.33 -6.14 10.63
N PHE A 172 9.23 -5.14 9.76
CA PHE A 172 9.39 -3.75 10.16
C PHE A 172 8.40 -3.38 11.27
N LEU A 173 7.11 -3.63 11.05
CA LEU A 173 6.07 -3.29 12.02
C LEU A 173 6.12 -4.14 13.31
N SER A 174 6.73 -5.32 13.29
CA SER A 174 6.91 -6.12 14.51
C SER A 174 7.86 -5.47 15.54
N THR A 175 8.61 -4.45 15.14
CA THR A 175 9.50 -3.66 15.99
C THR A 175 8.94 -2.27 16.34
N GLN A 176 7.74 -1.97 15.86
CA GLN A 176 7.08 -0.69 16.07
C GLN A 176 5.92 -0.84 17.07
N GLU A 177 5.60 0.28 17.70
CA GLU A 177 4.45 0.45 18.60
C GLU A 177 3.50 1.50 18.00
N ASP A 178 2.31 1.66 18.54
CA ASP A 178 1.37 2.73 18.19
C ASP A 178 0.87 2.75 16.73
N PHE A 179 0.44 1.61 16.21
CA PHE A 179 -0.31 1.53 14.96
C PHE A 179 -1.54 0.65 15.10
N ASP A 180 -2.56 0.94 14.29
CA ASP A 180 -3.80 0.18 14.22
C ASP A 180 -3.82 -0.77 13.02
N THR A 181 -4.80 -1.68 13.00
CA THR A 181 -5.01 -2.59 11.89
C THR A 181 -6.45 -2.57 11.37
N TYR A 182 -6.58 -2.83 10.06
CA TYR A 182 -7.81 -3.28 9.44
C TYR A 182 -7.74 -4.80 9.28
N ASN A 183 -8.62 -5.55 9.92
CA ASN A 183 -8.66 -7.01 9.76
C ASN A 183 -9.40 -7.38 8.48
N ILE A 184 -8.68 -7.90 7.48
CA ILE A 184 -9.22 -8.24 6.16
C ILE A 184 -9.79 -9.65 6.06
N ASN A 185 -9.64 -10.48 7.09
CA ASN A 185 -10.24 -11.82 7.18
C ASN A 185 -11.45 -11.89 8.14
N ALA A 186 -11.88 -10.76 8.71
CA ALA A 186 -13.02 -10.76 9.59
C ALA A 186 -14.32 -11.06 8.83
N PRO A 187 -15.23 -11.90 9.39
CA PRO A 187 -16.54 -12.11 8.79
C PRO A 187 -17.35 -10.79 8.73
N GLU A 188 -18.25 -10.67 7.78
CA GLU A 188 -19.04 -9.45 7.46
C GLU A 188 -19.83 -8.84 8.64
N THR A 189 -19.87 -9.52 9.79
CA THR A 189 -20.62 -9.11 10.99
C THR A 189 -19.84 -8.25 11.97
N ALA A 190 -18.53 -8.03 11.77
CA ALA A 190 -17.74 -7.20 12.68
C ALA A 190 -17.79 -5.72 12.24
N ASP A 191 -18.37 -4.88 13.07
CA ASP A 191 -18.69 -3.45 12.86
C ASP A 191 -17.46 -2.54 12.57
N ASN A 192 -16.25 -3.09 12.48
CA ASN A 192 -14.99 -2.37 12.37
C ASN A 192 -13.98 -2.97 11.35
N SER A 193 -14.41 -3.81 10.42
CA SER A 193 -13.50 -4.43 9.46
C SER A 193 -13.71 -3.89 8.04
N LEU A 194 -12.62 -3.51 7.38
CA LEU A 194 -12.54 -3.50 5.92
C LEU A 194 -12.51 -4.95 5.46
N ASN A 195 -13.65 -5.50 5.04
CA ASN A 195 -13.70 -6.83 4.49
C ASN A 195 -13.30 -6.73 3.02
N LEU A 196 -12.05 -7.03 2.73
CA LEU A 196 -11.51 -6.99 1.39
C LEU A 196 -11.57 -8.41 0.82
N LYS A 197 -12.45 -8.64 -0.12
CA LYS A 197 -12.39 -9.83 -0.96
C LYS A 197 -11.30 -9.61 -2.01
N GLY A 198 -10.06 -9.97 -1.68
CA GLY A 198 -9.06 -10.24 -2.70
C GLY A 198 -9.47 -11.53 -3.43
N ASN A 199 -9.59 -11.49 -4.75
CA ASN A 199 -9.71 -12.71 -5.54
C ASN A 199 -8.40 -13.48 -5.40
N GLU A 200 -8.46 -14.74 -4.91
CA GLU A 200 -7.30 -15.63 -4.74
C GLU A 200 -6.75 -16.22 -6.06
N ASP A 201 -7.23 -15.78 -7.21
CA ASP A 201 -6.85 -16.32 -8.52
C ASP A 201 -5.84 -15.39 -9.23
N PHE A 202 -4.55 -15.53 -8.83
CA PHE A 202 -3.38 -15.26 -9.68
C PHE A 202 -2.19 -16.15 -9.30
#